data_98908c9a1f5e41a3d2c67fad5ca40f78
#
_entry.id   98908c9a1f5e41a3d2c67fad5ca40f78
#
_cell.length_a   1.000
_cell.length_b   1.000
_cell.length_c   1.000
_cell.angle_alpha   90.00
_cell.angle_beta   90.00
_cell.angle_gamma   90.00
#
_symmetry.space_group_name_H-M   'P 1'
#
loop_
_entity.id
_entity.type
_entity.pdbx_description
1 polymer ?
#
loop_
_entity_poly.entity_id
_entity_poly.type
_entity_poly.pdbx_seq_one_letter_code
_entity_poly.pdbx_strand_id
1 'polypeptide(L)'
;NLPKANLVGEESVAENPKLLDLIGTSDMCVIIDPIDGTGNFATGLAVFGTMVAVVIRNETIFGLLYDPIVDDWIFSKHGEGSWFVNSNGRPSSIQTRAYRPHYNARGFLALDDYSANDRSTLYNGFASVAQIHDIRCSCHEYRQIASGEADFLRSFSLKPWDHAAGQLVLKEAGGWAAVDG
;
A
#
# COMPACT_ATOMS: atom_id res chain seq x y z
N ASN A 1 8.39 16.76 22.43
CA ASN A 1 9.27 17.10 21.30
C ASN A 1 9.31 15.88 20.39
N LEU A 2 8.69 15.96 19.22
CA LEU A 2 8.91 14.97 18.17
C LEU A 2 10.36 15.14 17.67
N PRO A 3 11.10 14.06 17.42
CA PRO A 3 12.40 14.13 16.78
C PRO A 3 12.25 14.82 15.40
N LYS A 4 13.30 15.51 14.96
CA LYS A 4 13.30 16.08 13.62
C LYS A 4 13.21 14.95 12.60
N ALA A 5 12.05 14.82 11.96
CA ALA A 5 11.82 13.89 10.86
C ALA A 5 11.89 14.65 9.54
N ASN A 6 12.48 14.05 8.52
CA ASN A 6 12.35 14.52 7.17
C ASN A 6 11.01 14.04 6.59
N LEU A 7 10.37 14.87 5.77
CA LEU A 7 9.11 14.56 5.11
C LEU A 7 9.37 14.30 3.63
N VAL A 8 8.85 13.16 3.14
CA VAL A 8 8.88 12.77 1.73
C VAL A 8 7.45 12.45 1.30
N GLY A 9 6.91 13.23 0.40
CA GLY A 9 5.56 13.04 -0.15
C GLY A 9 5.59 13.05 -1.68
N GLU A 10 4.55 12.49 -2.30
CA GLU A 10 4.43 12.40 -3.74
C GLU A 10 4.62 13.77 -4.40
N GLU A 11 3.85 14.77 -4.01
CA GLU A 11 3.90 16.11 -4.62
C GLU A 11 5.24 16.80 -4.37
N SER A 12 5.80 16.65 -3.17
CA SER A 12 7.11 17.25 -2.85
C SER A 12 8.25 16.62 -3.64
N VAL A 13 8.19 15.32 -3.92
CA VAL A 13 9.18 14.63 -4.78
C VAL A 13 8.99 15.01 -6.25
N ALA A 14 7.75 15.24 -6.70
CA ALA A 14 7.51 15.74 -8.05
C ALA A 14 8.16 17.11 -8.28
N GLU A 15 8.20 17.98 -7.26
CA GLU A 15 8.90 19.28 -7.29
C GLU A 15 10.42 19.12 -7.09
N ASN A 16 10.85 18.20 -6.22
CA ASN A 16 12.26 17.97 -5.89
C ASN A 16 12.59 16.47 -5.74
N PRO A 17 12.97 15.77 -6.82
CA PRO A 17 13.28 14.33 -6.80
C PRO A 17 14.38 13.90 -5.80
N LYS A 18 15.27 14.83 -5.40
CA LYS A 18 16.33 14.53 -4.42
C LYS A 18 15.81 14.22 -3.02
N LEU A 19 14.55 14.51 -2.75
CA LEU A 19 13.92 14.14 -1.47
C LEU A 19 13.85 12.62 -1.26
N LEU A 20 13.88 11.82 -2.35
CA LEU A 20 13.96 10.37 -2.27
C LEU A 20 15.22 9.88 -1.55
N ASP A 21 16.36 10.59 -1.70
CA ASP A 21 17.61 10.24 -1.05
C ASP A 21 17.51 10.30 0.48
N LEU A 22 16.57 11.08 1.01
CA LEU A 22 16.34 11.22 2.46
C LEU A 22 15.82 9.92 3.08
N ILE A 23 15.14 9.06 2.34
CA ILE A 23 14.61 7.80 2.87
C ILE A 23 15.75 6.90 3.35
N GLY A 24 16.83 6.79 2.55
CA GLY A 24 18.00 5.96 2.88
C GLY A 24 19.07 6.63 3.73
N THR A 25 19.04 7.97 3.88
CA THR A 25 20.12 8.73 4.52
C THR A 25 19.73 9.39 5.84
N SER A 26 18.44 9.49 6.13
CA SER A 26 17.93 10.12 7.35
C SER A 26 17.82 9.14 8.52
N ASP A 27 18.08 9.64 9.75
CA ASP A 27 17.76 8.85 10.94
C ASP A 27 16.26 8.55 11.07
N MET A 28 15.41 9.51 10.65
CA MET A 28 13.96 9.38 10.62
C MET A 28 13.38 10.10 9.41
N CYS A 29 12.49 9.42 8.72
CA CYS A 29 11.74 9.94 7.58
C CYS A 29 10.25 9.58 7.73
N VAL A 30 9.36 10.52 7.40
CA VAL A 30 7.93 10.27 7.25
C VAL A 30 7.60 10.31 5.77
N ILE A 31 7.07 9.22 5.24
CA ILE A 31 6.65 9.10 3.85
C ILE A 31 5.13 9.24 3.82
N ILE A 32 4.61 10.11 2.96
CA ILE A 32 3.17 10.39 2.88
C ILE A 32 2.71 10.38 1.43
N ASP A 33 1.61 9.68 1.18
CA ASP A 33 0.71 9.93 0.07
C ASP A 33 -0.58 10.54 0.63
N PRO A 34 -0.82 11.83 0.42
CA PRO A 34 -2.02 12.49 0.96
C PRO A 34 -3.31 12.01 0.29
N ILE A 35 -3.27 11.68 -1.02
CA ILE A 35 -4.42 11.25 -1.82
C ILE A 35 -3.97 10.15 -2.80
N ASP A 36 -3.70 8.96 -2.27
CA ASP A 36 -3.51 7.78 -3.12
C ASP A 36 -4.80 7.46 -3.89
N GLY A 37 -4.66 7.20 -5.19
CA GLY A 37 -5.80 7.10 -6.08
C GLY A 37 -6.27 8.46 -6.61
N THR A 38 -5.36 9.41 -6.86
CA THR A 38 -5.64 10.76 -7.36
C THR A 38 -6.54 10.78 -8.60
N GLY A 39 -6.36 9.83 -9.52
CA GLY A 39 -7.21 9.70 -10.71
C GLY A 39 -8.66 9.36 -10.35
N ASN A 40 -8.89 8.52 -9.37
CA ASN A 40 -10.22 8.19 -8.85
C ASN A 40 -10.85 9.41 -8.17
N PHE A 41 -10.08 10.07 -7.30
CA PHE A 41 -10.52 11.29 -6.62
C PHE A 41 -10.94 12.37 -7.61
N ALA A 42 -10.13 12.65 -8.63
CA ALA A 42 -10.38 13.66 -9.65
C ALA A 42 -11.64 13.37 -10.50
N THR A 43 -12.00 12.09 -10.68
CA THR A 43 -13.18 11.67 -11.45
C THR A 43 -14.43 11.43 -10.60
N GLY A 44 -14.35 11.62 -9.28
CA GLY A 44 -15.46 11.43 -8.34
C GLY A 44 -15.71 9.96 -7.97
N LEU A 45 -14.79 9.05 -8.27
CA LEU A 45 -14.85 7.67 -7.81
C LEU A 45 -14.35 7.60 -6.35
N ALA A 46 -15.20 7.13 -5.43
CA ALA A 46 -14.92 7.05 -4.01
C ALA A 46 -14.00 5.86 -3.65
N VAL A 47 -12.85 5.76 -4.33
CA VAL A 47 -11.79 4.76 -4.10
C VAL A 47 -10.46 5.51 -4.07
N PHE A 48 -10.17 6.13 -2.95
CA PHE A 48 -8.93 6.86 -2.67
C PHE A 48 -8.65 6.81 -1.17
N GLY A 49 -7.40 7.02 -0.78
CA GLY A 49 -7.00 6.94 0.62
C GLY A 49 -5.79 7.80 0.93
N THR A 50 -5.38 7.82 2.20
CA THR A 50 -4.14 8.45 2.65
C THR A 50 -3.22 7.38 3.19
N MET A 51 -1.94 7.42 2.79
CA MET A 51 -0.92 6.50 3.25
C MET A 51 0.17 7.25 4.01
N VAL A 52 0.55 6.74 5.18
CA VAL A 52 1.64 7.29 5.98
C VAL A 52 2.57 6.18 6.45
N ALA A 53 3.86 6.32 6.21
CA ALA A 53 4.88 5.46 6.78
C ALA A 53 5.90 6.25 7.59
N VAL A 54 6.34 5.68 8.71
CA VAL A 54 7.50 6.19 9.45
C VAL A 54 8.65 5.22 9.26
N VAL A 55 9.75 5.74 8.72
CA VAL A 55 10.97 5.00 8.45
C VAL A 55 12.07 5.49 9.40
N ILE A 56 12.72 4.58 10.12
CA ILE A 56 13.88 4.86 10.96
C ILE A 56 15.03 3.99 10.49
N ARG A 57 16.15 4.62 10.13
CA ARG A 57 17.36 3.91 9.66
C ARG A 57 17.04 2.90 8.56
N ASN A 58 16.28 3.34 7.55
CA ASN A 58 15.89 2.55 6.40
C ASN A 58 14.95 1.36 6.71
N GLU A 59 14.33 1.33 7.87
CA GLU A 59 13.32 0.34 8.25
C GLU A 59 11.98 1.01 8.53
N THR A 60 10.91 0.53 7.89
CA THR A 60 9.54 1.01 8.15
C THR A 60 9.08 0.45 9.49
N ILE A 61 8.85 1.35 10.47
CA ILE A 61 8.45 0.97 11.83
C ILE A 61 6.98 1.26 12.13
N PHE A 62 6.32 2.07 11.32
CA PHE A 62 4.90 2.39 11.43
C PHE A 62 4.32 2.56 10.03
N GLY A 63 3.10 2.06 9.83
CA GLY A 63 2.32 2.22 8.60
C GLY A 63 0.86 2.50 8.93
N LEU A 64 0.25 3.42 8.19
CA LEU A 64 -1.16 3.79 8.28
C LEU A 64 -1.77 3.84 6.88
N LEU A 65 -2.94 3.24 6.74
CA LEU A 65 -3.78 3.22 5.54
C LEU A 65 -5.17 3.75 5.93
N TYR A 66 -5.46 5.01 5.63
CA TYR A 66 -6.69 5.68 6.03
C TYR A 66 -7.68 5.81 4.86
N ASP A 67 -8.93 5.47 5.10
CA ASP A 67 -10.05 5.69 4.20
C ASP A 67 -10.85 6.91 4.68
N PRO A 68 -10.79 8.05 3.98
CA PRO A 68 -11.49 9.27 4.39
C PRO A 68 -13.01 9.23 4.11
N ILE A 69 -13.49 8.27 3.31
CA ILE A 69 -14.91 8.19 2.97
C ILE A 69 -15.72 7.55 4.11
N VAL A 70 -15.18 6.49 4.69
CA VAL A 70 -15.85 5.78 5.80
C VAL A 70 -15.25 6.11 7.17
N ASP A 71 -14.21 6.95 7.20
CA ASP A 71 -13.51 7.40 8.42
C ASP A 71 -13.01 6.22 9.26
N ASP A 72 -12.28 5.32 8.58
CA ASP A 72 -11.64 4.18 9.21
C ASP A 72 -10.20 4.01 8.73
N TRP A 73 -9.39 3.22 9.46
CA TRP A 73 -8.00 3.00 9.08
C TRP A 73 -7.46 1.65 9.51
N ILE A 74 -6.43 1.23 8.81
CA ILE A 74 -5.56 0.14 9.21
C ILE A 74 -4.21 0.72 9.60
N PHE A 75 -3.65 0.27 10.70
CA PHE A 75 -2.29 0.65 11.09
C PHE A 75 -1.51 -0.56 11.59
N SER A 76 -0.20 -0.44 11.51
CA SER A 76 0.74 -1.42 12.06
C SER A 76 1.95 -0.72 12.66
N LYS A 77 2.49 -1.35 13.69
CA LYS A 77 3.84 -1.07 14.19
C LYS A 77 4.67 -2.34 14.05
N HIS A 78 5.93 -2.16 13.72
CA HIS A 78 6.85 -3.28 13.55
C HIS A 78 6.85 -4.20 14.78
N GLY A 79 6.52 -5.48 14.58
CA GLY A 79 6.43 -6.52 15.60
C GLY A 79 5.16 -6.50 16.48
N GLU A 80 4.19 -5.62 16.20
CA GLU A 80 2.98 -5.48 17.02
C GLU A 80 1.68 -5.92 16.30
N GLY A 81 1.81 -6.47 15.06
CA GLY A 81 0.68 -6.90 14.24
C GLY A 81 -0.04 -5.75 13.55
N SER A 82 -1.11 -6.10 12.82
CA SER A 82 -1.95 -5.16 12.06
C SER A 82 -3.32 -5.02 12.68
N TRP A 83 -3.83 -3.80 12.71
CA TRP A 83 -5.04 -3.43 13.40
C TRP A 83 -5.96 -2.58 12.52
N PHE A 84 -7.21 -2.97 12.43
CA PHE A 84 -8.28 -2.16 11.84
C PHE A 84 -8.98 -1.37 12.93
N VAL A 85 -9.24 -0.09 12.67
CA VAL A 85 -9.99 0.80 13.55
C VAL A 85 -11.12 1.43 12.75
N ASN A 86 -12.34 1.21 13.18
CA ASN A 86 -13.52 1.83 12.61
C ASN A 86 -13.79 3.22 13.21
N SER A 87 -14.78 3.92 12.70
CA SER A 87 -15.23 5.24 13.18
C SER A 87 -15.57 5.30 14.67
N ASN A 88 -15.80 4.16 15.33
CA ASN A 88 -16.03 4.09 16.79
C ASN A 88 -14.71 4.02 17.59
N GLY A 89 -13.56 4.06 16.94
CA GLY A 89 -12.25 4.09 17.56
C GLY A 89 -11.81 2.79 18.25
N ARG A 90 -12.45 1.66 17.99
CA ARG A 90 -12.09 0.37 18.60
C ARG A 90 -11.20 -0.43 17.65
N PRO A 91 -9.94 -0.72 18.05
CA PRO A 91 -9.07 -1.54 17.24
C PRO A 91 -9.49 -3.02 17.29
N SER A 92 -9.38 -3.68 16.13
CA SER A 92 -9.49 -5.13 15.99
C SER A 92 -8.29 -5.65 15.20
N SER A 93 -7.71 -6.76 15.64
CA SER A 93 -6.60 -7.40 14.92
C SER A 93 -7.08 -7.94 13.60
N ILE A 94 -6.29 -7.76 12.56
CA ILE A 94 -6.55 -8.31 11.22
C ILE A 94 -5.40 -9.23 10.82
N GLN A 95 -5.71 -10.16 9.92
CA GLN A 95 -4.75 -11.09 9.36
C GLN A 95 -5.08 -11.35 7.90
N THR A 96 -4.03 -11.59 7.12
CA THR A 96 -4.17 -12.09 5.75
C THR A 96 -4.89 -13.43 5.76
N ARG A 97 -5.50 -13.74 4.64
CA ARG A 97 -6.15 -15.04 4.45
C ARG A 97 -5.11 -16.16 4.33
N ALA A 98 -5.49 -17.35 4.78
CA ALA A 98 -4.74 -18.55 4.48
C ALA A 98 -4.66 -18.79 2.96
N TYR A 99 -3.56 -19.43 2.50
CA TYR A 99 -3.31 -19.74 1.09
C TYR A 99 -4.54 -20.32 0.40
N ARG A 100 -4.81 -19.82 -0.80
CA ARG A 100 -5.80 -20.37 -1.74
C ARG A 100 -5.11 -20.85 -3.01
N PRO A 101 -5.60 -21.95 -3.62
CA PRO A 101 -5.18 -22.29 -4.97
C PRO A 101 -5.46 -21.13 -5.94
N HIS A 102 -4.57 -20.94 -6.92
CA HIS A 102 -4.65 -19.81 -7.87
C HIS A 102 -5.99 -19.69 -8.62
N TYR A 103 -6.66 -20.83 -8.91
CA TYR A 103 -7.97 -20.83 -9.56
C TYR A 103 -9.12 -20.30 -8.69
N ASN A 104 -8.89 -20.09 -7.41
CA ASN A 104 -9.82 -19.46 -6.47
C ASN A 104 -9.30 -18.13 -5.94
N ALA A 105 -8.07 -17.74 -6.33
CA ALA A 105 -7.46 -16.50 -5.88
C ALA A 105 -8.12 -15.28 -6.55
N ARG A 106 -8.15 -14.19 -5.82
CA ARG A 106 -8.56 -12.88 -6.31
C ARG A 106 -7.55 -11.83 -5.87
N GLY A 107 -7.28 -10.84 -6.70
CA GLY A 107 -6.30 -9.82 -6.36
C GLY A 107 -6.22 -8.71 -7.36
N PHE A 108 -5.14 -7.96 -7.28
CA PHE A 108 -4.95 -6.72 -8.00
C PHE A 108 -3.74 -6.81 -8.92
N LEU A 109 -3.91 -6.26 -10.13
CA LEU A 109 -2.82 -5.94 -11.06
C LEU A 109 -2.87 -4.45 -11.33
N ALA A 110 -1.93 -3.69 -10.76
CA ALA A 110 -1.75 -2.27 -11.07
C ALA A 110 -1.03 -2.16 -12.42
N LEU A 111 -1.76 -1.74 -13.46
CA LEU A 111 -1.32 -1.86 -14.86
C LEU A 111 -0.88 -0.54 -15.48
N ASP A 112 -0.97 0.58 -14.78
CA ASP A 112 -0.80 1.92 -15.34
C ASP A 112 0.58 2.12 -16.01
N ASP A 113 1.64 1.58 -15.42
CA ASP A 113 3.00 1.74 -15.90
C ASP A 113 3.49 0.63 -16.85
N TYR A 114 2.63 -0.34 -17.19
CA TYR A 114 2.99 -1.41 -18.11
C TYR A 114 2.76 -1.05 -19.58
N SER A 115 3.70 -1.44 -20.45
CA SER A 115 3.49 -1.40 -21.90
C SER A 115 2.34 -2.34 -22.33
N ALA A 116 1.76 -2.11 -23.52
CA ALA A 116 0.69 -2.97 -24.06
C ALA A 116 1.10 -4.46 -24.14
N ASN A 117 2.36 -4.73 -24.50
CA ASN A 117 2.89 -6.09 -24.58
C ASN A 117 3.01 -6.73 -23.21
N ASP A 118 3.50 -5.97 -22.21
CA ASP A 118 3.68 -6.46 -20.84
C ASP A 118 2.33 -6.74 -20.19
N ARG A 119 1.32 -5.86 -20.41
CA ARG A 119 -0.06 -6.10 -19.97
C ARG A 119 -0.61 -7.41 -20.50
N SER A 120 -0.43 -7.68 -21.81
CA SER A 120 -0.88 -8.93 -22.44
C SER A 120 -0.20 -10.16 -21.82
N THR A 121 1.11 -10.07 -21.59
CA THR A 121 1.89 -11.15 -20.97
C THR A 121 1.42 -11.41 -19.53
N LEU A 122 1.20 -10.35 -18.75
CA LEU A 122 0.67 -10.45 -17.38
C LEU A 122 -0.71 -11.09 -17.36
N TYR A 123 -1.66 -10.59 -18.15
CA TYR A 123 -3.00 -11.18 -18.20
C TYR A 123 -2.97 -12.67 -18.55
N ASN A 124 -2.11 -13.08 -19.49
CA ASN A 124 -1.95 -14.49 -19.83
C ASN A 124 -1.38 -15.32 -18.66
N GLY A 125 -0.42 -14.76 -17.91
CA GLY A 125 0.14 -15.39 -16.72
C GLY A 125 -0.87 -15.57 -15.59
N PHE A 126 -1.87 -14.69 -15.51
CA PHE A 126 -2.93 -14.73 -14.51
C PHE A 126 -4.26 -15.29 -15.04
N ALA A 127 -4.29 -15.88 -16.24
CA ALA A 127 -5.51 -16.36 -16.89
C ALA A 127 -6.28 -17.43 -16.08
N SER A 128 -5.59 -18.13 -15.18
CA SER A 128 -6.20 -19.14 -14.29
C SER A 128 -6.65 -18.61 -12.93
N VAL A 129 -6.44 -17.31 -12.66
CA VAL A 129 -6.87 -16.66 -11.41
C VAL A 129 -8.36 -16.33 -11.50
N ALA A 130 -9.10 -16.55 -10.40
CA ALA A 130 -10.55 -16.40 -10.40
C ALA A 130 -11.02 -14.96 -10.66
N GLN A 131 -10.34 -13.97 -10.06
CA GLN A 131 -10.70 -12.57 -10.23
C GLN A 131 -9.45 -11.69 -10.19
N ILE A 132 -9.38 -10.77 -11.16
CA ILE A 132 -8.32 -9.76 -11.26
C ILE A 132 -8.99 -8.38 -11.32
N HIS A 133 -8.52 -7.47 -10.51
CA HIS A 133 -8.99 -6.10 -10.43
C HIS A 133 -7.85 -5.12 -10.65
N ASP A 134 -8.17 -3.94 -11.15
CA ASP A 134 -7.32 -2.76 -11.14
C ASP A 134 -8.16 -1.62 -10.57
N ILE A 135 -7.92 -1.26 -9.32
CA ILE A 135 -8.69 -0.20 -8.65
C ILE A 135 -7.90 1.10 -8.52
N ARG A 136 -6.65 1.11 -8.98
CA ARG A 136 -5.78 2.29 -9.04
C ARG A 136 -5.70 3.04 -7.70
N CYS A 137 -5.56 2.29 -6.60
CA CYS A 137 -5.45 2.84 -5.25
C CYS A 137 -4.74 1.81 -4.36
N SER A 138 -3.45 1.99 -4.18
CA SER A 138 -2.59 1.11 -3.39
C SER A 138 -3.06 0.99 -1.94
N CYS A 139 -3.56 2.07 -1.36
CA CYS A 139 -4.14 2.09 -0.02
C CYS A 139 -5.23 1.04 0.13
N HIS A 140 -6.23 1.04 -0.75
CA HIS A 140 -7.33 0.08 -0.70
C HIS A 140 -6.91 -1.33 -1.10
N GLU A 141 -5.96 -1.49 -2.03
CA GLU A 141 -5.41 -2.79 -2.40
C GLU A 141 -4.72 -3.47 -1.22
N TYR A 142 -3.83 -2.75 -0.52
CA TYR A 142 -3.18 -3.26 0.69
C TYR A 142 -4.17 -3.52 1.82
N ARG A 143 -5.17 -2.64 2.02
CA ARG A 143 -6.22 -2.82 3.02
C ARG A 143 -6.96 -4.14 2.81
N GLN A 144 -7.35 -4.46 1.58
CA GLN A 144 -8.07 -5.68 1.24
C GLN A 144 -7.22 -6.95 1.44
N ILE A 145 -5.93 -6.90 1.07
CA ILE A 145 -5.06 -8.07 1.28
C ILE A 145 -4.79 -8.28 2.76
N ALA A 146 -4.45 -7.24 3.50
CA ALA A 146 -4.17 -7.33 4.93
C ALA A 146 -5.37 -7.80 5.76
N SER A 147 -6.59 -7.49 5.31
CA SER A 147 -7.84 -7.96 5.94
C SER A 147 -8.28 -9.34 5.45
N GLY A 148 -7.51 -9.98 4.56
CA GLY A 148 -7.84 -11.31 4.02
C GLY A 148 -8.96 -11.31 2.99
N GLU A 149 -9.33 -10.17 2.43
CA GLU A 149 -10.36 -10.05 1.40
C GLU A 149 -9.82 -10.26 -0.01
N ALA A 150 -8.53 -10.01 -0.24
CA ALA A 150 -7.81 -10.34 -1.46
C ALA A 150 -6.56 -11.18 -1.14
N ASP A 151 -5.98 -11.83 -2.16
CA ASP A 151 -4.91 -12.81 -2.01
C ASP A 151 -3.56 -12.28 -2.52
N PHE A 152 -3.55 -11.34 -3.47
CA PHE A 152 -2.32 -10.80 -4.05
C PHE A 152 -2.49 -9.39 -4.62
N LEU A 153 -1.36 -8.69 -4.70
CA LEU A 153 -1.16 -7.46 -5.46
C LEU A 153 0.12 -7.61 -6.27
N ARG A 154 0.07 -7.24 -7.54
CA ARG A 154 1.25 -7.03 -8.37
C ARG A 154 1.26 -5.61 -8.91
N SER A 155 2.31 -4.86 -8.57
CA SER A 155 2.57 -3.52 -9.08
C SER A 155 3.91 -3.49 -9.79
N PHE A 156 4.05 -2.64 -10.79
CA PHE A 156 5.31 -2.34 -11.45
C PHE A 156 5.94 -1.05 -10.90
N SER A 157 5.11 -0.09 -10.55
CA SER A 157 5.56 1.16 -9.94
C SER A 157 5.95 0.92 -8.48
N LEU A 158 7.17 1.29 -8.12
CA LEU A 158 7.72 1.09 -6.77
C LEU A 158 7.92 2.43 -6.06
N LYS A 159 6.99 3.35 -6.21
CA LYS A 159 7.04 4.62 -5.50
C LYS A 159 6.91 4.38 -3.99
N PRO A 160 7.79 4.96 -3.15
CA PRO A 160 7.80 4.67 -1.72
C PRO A 160 6.49 5.01 -1.00
N TRP A 161 5.80 6.07 -1.42
CA TRP A 161 4.53 6.49 -0.80
C TRP A 161 3.38 5.54 -1.09
N ASP A 162 3.38 4.82 -2.23
CA ASP A 162 2.39 3.80 -2.59
C ASP A 162 2.60 2.47 -1.83
N HIS A 163 3.81 2.22 -1.29
CA HIS A 163 4.16 0.89 -0.82
C HIS A 163 4.68 0.79 0.61
N ALA A 164 5.42 1.78 1.12
CA ALA A 164 6.13 1.63 2.40
C ALA A 164 5.18 1.32 3.58
N ALA A 165 4.05 2.01 3.67
CA ALA A 165 3.03 1.76 4.69
C ALA A 165 2.35 0.40 4.48
N GLY A 166 1.91 0.14 3.24
CA GLY A 166 1.18 -1.07 2.88
C GLY A 166 1.99 -2.34 3.06
N GLN A 167 3.28 -2.32 2.75
CA GLN A 167 4.17 -3.47 2.94
C GLN A 167 4.34 -3.83 4.42
N LEU A 168 4.49 -2.84 5.31
CA LEU A 168 4.54 -3.11 6.75
C LEU A 168 3.21 -3.68 7.23
N VAL A 169 2.08 -3.06 6.86
CA VAL A 169 0.75 -3.53 7.22
C VAL A 169 0.53 -4.97 6.75
N LEU A 170 0.91 -5.28 5.51
CA LEU A 170 0.80 -6.63 4.97
C LEU A 170 1.67 -7.64 5.74
N LYS A 171 2.93 -7.31 6.00
CA LYS A 171 3.88 -8.15 6.74
C LYS A 171 3.37 -8.45 8.16
N GLU A 172 2.94 -7.43 8.87
CA GLU A 172 2.42 -7.53 10.23
C GLU A 172 1.06 -8.27 10.31
N ALA A 173 0.30 -8.30 9.21
CA ALA A 173 -0.90 -9.13 9.06
C ALA A 173 -0.59 -10.60 8.69
N GLY A 174 0.68 -10.98 8.57
CA GLY A 174 1.12 -12.34 8.23
C GLY A 174 1.27 -12.61 6.73
N GLY A 175 1.24 -11.56 5.90
CA GLY A 175 1.49 -11.64 4.47
C GLY A 175 2.98 -11.55 4.11
N TRP A 176 3.24 -11.55 2.81
CA TRP A 176 4.58 -11.50 2.25
C TRP A 176 4.65 -10.51 1.10
N ALA A 177 5.73 -9.77 1.01
CA ALA A 177 6.03 -8.87 -0.10
C ALA A 177 7.47 -9.06 -0.58
N ALA A 178 7.67 -8.98 -1.88
CA ALA A 178 8.99 -8.97 -2.50
C ALA A 178 9.02 -8.00 -3.68
N VAL A 179 10.23 -7.57 -3.99
CA VAL A 179 10.56 -6.87 -5.22
C VAL A 179 11.26 -7.87 -6.13
N ASP A 180 10.73 -8.05 -7.35
CA ASP A 180 11.40 -8.85 -8.36
C ASP A 180 12.61 -8.05 -8.86
N GLY A 181 13.81 -8.63 -8.74
CA GLY A 181 15.07 -8.09 -9.22
C GLY A 181 15.38 -8.57 -10.64
#